data_0acc4624cab103061bcf7024f046cb0d
#
_entry.id   0acc4624cab103061bcf7024f046cb0d
#
_cell.length_a   1.000
_cell.length_b   1.000
_cell.length_c   1.000
_cell.angle_alpha   90.00
_cell.angle_beta   90.00
_cell.angle_gamma   90.00
#
_symmetry.space_group_name_H-M   'P 1'
#
loop_
_entity.id
_entity.type
_entity.pdbx_description
1 polymer ?
#
loop_
_entity_poly.entity_id
_entity_poly.type
_entity_poly.pdbx_seq_one_letter_code
_entity_poly.pdbx_strand_id
1 'polypeptide(L)'
;MVCRERKTAGFGFPKNRTVEDCRCRILSVPRWNQRLSTLGLKALLGLASLLGVLVSLLGWQQAALAEKYWVYIGTYTGKTSRGIYKVDFDLPGMKIGQPELAAEVRNPSFLALHPSREFLYAVGELQEFEGKRVGAVSAFAIEPGTGRLQLLNQQPSGGTGPCHLTVDASGRWLVVANYGGGTVAVLEIAPDGQLKPPVCVVAHEGQSVHPTRQRQPHPHQVRIAPGTNLVLVPDLGTDRVVLYRLDRDSGKLSPNDPPFVTVPPGSGPRHLTYSQGNRFLFVLNELTATVSVFRCREAVPMELVQTVSALPADFAGENTAAEIVVHPSNRWVFSSNRGHDSIAIFRFHEAEAKLELVGHAPSGGRTPRNFNLDPSGRVLFSANQNTDNVVIYSVDAETGRLTDTGLSFQVGAPVCIIFKQVP
;
A
#
# COMPACT_ATOMS: atom_id res chain seq x y z
N MET A 1 25.72 54.45 18.89
CA MET A 1 25.45 55.17 20.14
C MET A 1 24.89 54.22 21.14
N VAL A 2 25.70 53.99 22.19
CA VAL A 2 25.46 53.41 23.52
C VAL A 2 25.22 51.88 23.62
N CYS A 3 26.34 51.26 23.93
CA CYS A 3 26.50 50.03 24.70
C CYS A 3 25.82 50.07 26.09
N ARG A 4 25.37 48.91 26.57
CA ARG A 4 25.42 48.57 28.00
C ARG A 4 25.51 47.06 28.20
N GLU A 5 26.70 46.66 28.61
CA GLU A 5 26.99 45.42 29.32
C GLU A 5 26.39 45.38 30.73
N ARG A 6 26.06 44.20 31.24
CA ARG A 6 26.17 43.81 32.68
C ARG A 6 26.28 42.29 32.77
N LYS A 7 27.45 41.84 33.04
CA LYS A 7 28.06 41.36 34.30
C LYS A 7 27.53 40.03 34.82
N THR A 8 28.46 39.10 34.78
CA THR A 8 28.68 37.81 35.39
C THR A 8 28.44 37.79 36.89
N ALA A 9 27.88 36.66 37.40
CA ALA A 9 28.09 36.24 38.75
C ALA A 9 28.36 34.73 38.77
N GLY A 10 29.57 34.37 39.10
CA GLY A 10 30.00 33.01 39.32
C GLY A 10 29.68 32.60 40.77
N PHE A 11 29.43 31.31 40.98
CA PHE A 11 29.53 30.64 42.28
C PHE A 11 30.28 29.35 42.15
N GLY A 12 31.23 29.22 43.07
CA GLY A 12 32.31 28.31 43.09
C GLY A 12 31.97 26.89 43.59
N PHE A 13 32.83 26.01 43.22
CA PHE A 13 32.95 24.65 43.72
C PHE A 13 33.70 24.64 45.08
N PRO A 14 33.38 23.72 46.01
CA PRO A 14 34.35 23.22 46.96
C PRO A 14 34.82 21.82 46.63
N LYS A 15 36.13 21.66 46.64
CA LYS A 15 36.89 20.42 46.56
C LYS A 15 36.89 19.69 47.93
N ASN A 16 37.06 18.38 47.83
CA ASN A 16 37.64 17.42 48.80
C ASN A 16 36.77 16.89 49.95
N ARG A 17 36.50 15.59 49.89
CA ARG A 17 36.70 14.71 51.06
C ARG A 17 37.13 13.31 50.61
N THR A 18 38.09 12.81 51.34
CA THR A 18 38.87 11.62 51.26
C THR A 18 38.10 10.34 51.56
N VAL A 19 38.58 9.25 50.94
CA VAL A 19 38.21 7.84 51.15
C VAL A 19 38.56 7.42 52.59
N GLU A 20 37.59 6.85 53.32
CA GLU A 20 37.83 6.02 54.48
C GLU A 20 36.85 4.84 54.53
N ASP A 21 37.46 3.70 54.69
CA ASP A 21 37.03 2.33 55.03
C ASP A 21 35.58 2.13 55.55
N CYS A 22 34.82 1.28 54.87
CA CYS A 22 33.73 0.52 55.46
C CYS A 22 33.99 -0.97 55.25
N ARG A 23 34.52 -1.60 56.32
CA ARG A 23 34.61 -3.07 56.45
C ARG A 23 33.19 -3.65 56.56
N CYS A 24 32.78 -4.40 55.57
CA CYS A 24 31.58 -5.24 55.64
C CYS A 24 31.89 -6.50 56.48
N ARG A 25 31.16 -6.66 57.57
CA ARG A 25 31.09 -7.91 58.36
C ARG A 25 30.36 -8.97 57.54
N ILE A 26 31.02 -10.08 57.28
CA ILE A 26 30.45 -11.29 56.70
C ILE A 26 29.62 -11.97 57.80
N LEU A 27 28.30 -11.96 57.64
CA LEU A 27 27.40 -12.79 58.43
C LEU A 27 27.36 -14.18 57.78
N SER A 28 27.75 -15.19 58.54
CA SER A 28 27.72 -16.62 58.21
C SER A 28 26.27 -17.10 57.98
N VAL A 29 25.95 -17.58 56.78
CA VAL A 29 24.69 -18.25 56.45
C VAL A 29 24.81 -19.73 56.82
N PRO A 30 23.84 -20.36 57.53
CA PRO A 30 23.88 -21.77 57.86
C PRO A 30 23.73 -22.62 56.59
N ARG A 31 24.59 -23.61 56.41
CA ARG A 31 24.47 -24.64 55.37
C ARG A 31 23.27 -25.54 55.65
N TRP A 32 22.20 -25.37 54.88
CA TRP A 32 21.15 -26.36 54.79
C TRP A 32 21.52 -27.41 53.73
N ASN A 33 21.80 -28.63 54.21
CA ASN A 33 22.04 -29.82 53.41
C ASN A 33 20.68 -30.32 52.91
N GLN A 34 20.23 -29.91 51.71
CA GLN A 34 19.12 -30.55 51.06
C GLN A 34 19.62 -31.49 49.97
N ARG A 35 19.54 -32.78 50.24
CA ARG A 35 19.59 -33.82 49.20
C ARG A 35 18.29 -33.71 48.37
N LEU A 36 18.34 -32.95 47.28
CA LEU A 36 17.31 -33.03 46.23
C LEU A 36 17.46 -34.38 45.55
N SER A 37 16.43 -35.24 45.66
CA SER A 37 16.39 -36.52 45.02
C SER A 37 16.43 -36.34 43.50
N THR A 38 17.25 -37.12 42.82
CA THR A 38 17.42 -37.10 41.33
C THR A 38 16.13 -37.36 40.55
N LEU A 39 15.05 -37.80 41.20
CA LEU A 39 13.72 -37.96 40.62
C LEU A 39 12.97 -36.62 40.44
N GLY A 40 13.13 -35.63 41.34
CA GLY A 40 12.46 -34.31 41.19
C GLY A 40 13.04 -33.46 40.06
N LEU A 41 14.36 -33.58 39.80
CA LEU A 41 15.00 -32.80 38.70
C LEU A 41 14.64 -33.33 37.31
N LYS A 42 14.42 -34.64 37.15
CA LYS A 42 13.96 -35.25 35.89
C LYS A 42 12.49 -34.92 35.59
N ALA A 43 11.65 -34.80 36.60
CA ALA A 43 10.25 -34.41 36.44
C ALA A 43 10.12 -32.91 36.04
N LEU A 44 10.94 -32.03 36.63
CA LEU A 44 10.93 -30.59 36.26
C LEU A 44 11.49 -30.34 34.84
N LEU A 45 12.52 -31.07 34.42
CA LEU A 45 13.05 -30.99 33.05
C LEU A 45 12.07 -31.56 32.01
N GLY A 46 11.32 -32.60 32.38
CA GLY A 46 10.25 -33.16 31.52
C GLY A 46 9.06 -32.22 31.33
N LEU A 47 8.65 -31.50 32.39
CA LEU A 47 7.59 -30.49 32.29
C LEU A 47 8.03 -29.25 31.48
N ALA A 48 9.27 -28.80 31.64
CA ALA A 48 9.77 -27.66 30.88
C ALA A 48 9.89 -27.96 29.38
N SER A 49 10.28 -29.19 29.01
CA SER A 49 10.33 -29.61 27.61
C SER A 49 8.94 -29.79 27.00
N LEU A 50 7.94 -30.30 27.75
CA LEU A 50 6.56 -30.39 27.30
C LEU A 50 5.91 -29.01 27.12
N LEU A 51 6.15 -28.05 28.04
CA LEU A 51 5.70 -26.67 27.88
C LEU A 51 6.34 -25.99 26.66
N GLY A 52 7.64 -26.20 26.43
CA GLY A 52 8.36 -25.66 25.26
C GLY A 52 7.80 -26.18 23.94
N VAL A 53 7.45 -27.48 23.88
CA VAL A 53 6.83 -28.08 22.68
C VAL A 53 5.38 -27.57 22.51
N LEU A 54 4.60 -27.41 23.59
CA LEU A 54 3.24 -26.86 23.51
C LEU A 54 3.25 -25.39 23.04
N VAL A 55 4.17 -24.56 23.54
CA VAL A 55 4.30 -23.16 23.15
C VAL A 55 4.74 -23.04 21.69
N SER A 56 5.66 -23.94 21.22
CA SER A 56 6.05 -23.96 19.81
C SER A 56 4.90 -24.44 18.90
N LEU A 57 4.13 -25.47 19.30
CA LEU A 57 2.97 -25.95 18.53
C LEU A 57 1.85 -24.89 18.46
N LEU A 58 1.57 -24.17 19.55
CA LEU A 58 0.62 -23.06 19.57
C LEU A 58 1.10 -21.88 18.71
N GLY A 59 2.40 -21.58 18.73
CA GLY A 59 3.01 -20.57 17.87
C GLY A 59 2.91 -20.93 16.37
N TRP A 60 3.09 -22.20 16.03
CA TRP A 60 2.93 -22.68 14.65
C TRP A 60 1.46 -22.69 14.19
N GLN A 61 0.51 -23.00 15.07
CA GLN A 61 -0.91 -22.90 14.74
C GLN A 61 -1.38 -21.45 14.55
N GLN A 62 -0.91 -20.50 15.36
CA GLN A 62 -1.20 -19.09 15.16
C GLN A 62 -0.55 -18.54 13.87
N ALA A 63 0.68 -18.94 13.55
CA ALA A 63 1.34 -18.57 12.28
C ALA A 63 0.57 -19.14 11.08
N ALA A 64 0.06 -20.38 11.15
CA ALA A 64 -0.73 -21.01 10.08
C ALA A 64 -2.11 -20.36 9.88
N LEU A 65 -2.75 -19.88 10.95
CA LEU A 65 -3.99 -19.09 10.86
C LEU A 65 -3.75 -17.70 10.27
N ALA A 66 -2.54 -17.15 10.47
CA ALA A 66 -2.15 -15.84 9.97
C ALA A 66 -1.94 -15.76 8.44
N GLU A 67 -1.96 -16.88 7.72
CA GLU A 67 -1.68 -16.96 6.29
C GLU A 67 -2.92 -17.28 5.43
N LYS A 68 -4.13 -17.14 6.00
CA LYS A 68 -5.40 -17.19 5.27
C LYS A 68 -5.89 -15.78 4.99
N TYR A 69 -6.40 -15.58 3.80
CA TYR A 69 -6.85 -14.27 3.33
C TYR A 69 -8.25 -14.34 2.73
N TRP A 70 -9.02 -13.29 2.96
CA TRP A 70 -10.06 -12.86 2.05
C TRP A 70 -9.43 -11.93 1.02
N VAL A 71 -9.46 -12.33 -0.24
CA VAL A 71 -8.99 -11.50 -1.34
C VAL A 71 -10.20 -10.83 -1.95
N TYR A 72 -10.28 -9.51 -1.83
CA TYR A 72 -11.34 -8.73 -2.46
C TYR A 72 -10.91 -8.24 -3.82
N ILE A 73 -11.82 -8.35 -4.79
CA ILE A 73 -11.61 -7.98 -6.18
C ILE A 73 -12.58 -6.86 -6.55
N GLY A 74 -12.04 -5.68 -6.85
CA GLY A 74 -12.77 -4.58 -7.47
C GLY A 74 -12.87 -4.79 -8.97
N THR A 75 -14.00 -4.38 -9.56
CA THR A 75 -14.31 -4.68 -10.96
C THR A 75 -14.92 -3.47 -11.66
N TYR A 76 -14.92 -3.48 -13.01
CA TYR A 76 -15.92 -2.74 -13.78
C TYR A 76 -17.18 -3.57 -13.94
N THR A 77 -18.33 -2.97 -13.59
CA THR A 77 -19.62 -3.67 -13.68
C THR A 77 -20.15 -3.68 -15.11
N GLY A 78 -20.82 -4.75 -15.46
CA GLY A 78 -21.37 -4.96 -16.81
C GLY A 78 -22.03 -6.33 -16.94
N LYS A 79 -21.85 -6.96 -18.08
CA LYS A 79 -22.46 -8.28 -18.34
C LYS A 79 -21.90 -9.39 -17.45
N THR A 80 -20.61 -9.30 -17.09
CA THR A 80 -19.87 -10.37 -16.36
C THR A 80 -19.58 -10.02 -14.90
N SER A 81 -19.87 -8.79 -14.47
CA SER A 81 -19.68 -8.37 -13.08
C SER A 81 -20.81 -7.47 -12.56
N ARG A 82 -21.16 -7.63 -11.27
CA ARG A 82 -22.17 -6.82 -10.56
C ARG A 82 -21.57 -5.97 -9.44
N GLY A 83 -20.28 -6.11 -9.11
CA GLY A 83 -19.71 -5.36 -7.99
C GLY A 83 -18.40 -5.89 -7.46
N ILE A 84 -18.25 -5.92 -6.13
CA ILE A 84 -17.05 -6.44 -5.44
C ILE A 84 -17.18 -7.93 -5.23
N TYR A 85 -16.16 -8.68 -5.59
CA TYR A 85 -16.08 -10.12 -5.33
C TYR A 85 -15.06 -10.43 -4.23
N LYS A 86 -15.20 -11.59 -3.59
CA LYS A 86 -14.29 -12.12 -2.59
C LYS A 86 -13.94 -13.56 -2.95
N VAL A 87 -12.67 -13.94 -2.75
CA VAL A 87 -12.22 -15.33 -2.75
C VAL A 87 -11.49 -15.64 -1.45
N ASP A 88 -11.66 -16.84 -0.92
CA ASP A 88 -10.86 -17.34 0.19
C ASP A 88 -9.54 -17.89 -0.36
N PHE A 89 -8.42 -17.49 0.24
CA PHE A 89 -7.09 -17.93 -0.14
C PHE A 89 -6.33 -18.48 1.06
N ASP A 90 -5.90 -19.73 0.97
CA ASP A 90 -5.04 -20.41 1.94
C ASP A 90 -3.62 -20.46 1.36
N LEU A 91 -2.76 -19.57 1.83
CA LEU A 91 -1.41 -19.43 1.29
C LEU A 91 -0.50 -20.64 1.60
N PRO A 92 -0.46 -21.22 2.83
CA PRO A 92 0.31 -22.43 3.07
C PRO A 92 -0.12 -23.63 2.23
N GLY A 93 -1.43 -23.77 2.06
CA GLY A 93 -2.01 -24.88 1.27
C GLY A 93 -2.04 -24.61 -0.24
N MET A 94 -1.69 -23.41 -0.69
CA MET A 94 -1.85 -22.95 -2.06
C MET A 94 -3.24 -23.31 -2.61
N LYS A 95 -4.30 -22.99 -1.83
CA LYS A 95 -5.69 -23.26 -2.19
C LYS A 95 -6.46 -21.98 -2.37
N ILE A 96 -7.23 -21.93 -3.45
CA ILE A 96 -8.10 -20.81 -3.78
C ILE A 96 -9.56 -21.26 -3.83
N GLY A 97 -10.46 -20.50 -3.21
CA GLY A 97 -11.91 -20.71 -3.27
C GLY A 97 -12.51 -20.21 -4.59
N GLN A 98 -13.82 -20.41 -4.73
CA GLN A 98 -14.57 -19.82 -5.84
C GLN A 98 -14.88 -18.34 -5.55
N PRO A 99 -14.91 -17.46 -6.57
CA PRO A 99 -15.35 -16.08 -6.38
C PRO A 99 -16.81 -15.98 -5.94
N GLU A 100 -17.05 -15.26 -4.87
CA GLU A 100 -18.37 -14.94 -4.34
C GLU A 100 -18.63 -13.45 -4.47
N LEU A 101 -19.85 -13.03 -4.84
CA LEU A 101 -20.25 -11.63 -4.81
C LEU A 101 -20.30 -11.16 -3.35
N ALA A 102 -19.36 -10.31 -2.96
CA ALA A 102 -19.28 -9.75 -1.62
C ALA A 102 -20.24 -8.56 -1.41
N ALA A 103 -20.37 -7.69 -2.44
CA ALA A 103 -21.35 -6.61 -2.47
C ALA A 103 -21.70 -6.23 -3.91
N GLU A 104 -22.97 -5.87 -4.12
CA GLU A 104 -23.44 -5.30 -5.38
C GLU A 104 -23.29 -3.77 -5.36
N VAL A 105 -22.47 -3.24 -6.26
CA VAL A 105 -22.19 -1.80 -6.37
C VAL A 105 -21.62 -1.49 -7.77
N ARG A 106 -21.91 -0.28 -8.28
CA ARG A 106 -21.50 0.10 -9.65
C ARG A 106 -20.04 0.53 -9.70
N ASN A 107 -19.29 -0.09 -10.62
CA ASN A 107 -17.89 0.22 -10.96
C ASN A 107 -16.98 0.44 -9.75
N PRO A 108 -16.88 -0.54 -8.80
CA PRO A 108 -15.96 -0.45 -7.68
C PRO A 108 -14.53 -0.71 -8.16
N SER A 109 -14.00 0.18 -9.00
CA SER A 109 -12.75 -0.04 -9.73
C SER A 109 -11.50 0.06 -8.85
N PHE A 110 -11.58 0.64 -7.64
CA PHE A 110 -10.52 0.62 -6.66
C PHE A 110 -11.04 0.49 -5.24
N LEU A 111 -10.30 -0.26 -4.40
CA LEU A 111 -10.68 -0.63 -3.05
C LEU A 111 -9.59 -0.23 -2.06
N ALA A 112 -9.97 0.14 -0.84
CA ALA A 112 -9.05 0.31 0.29
C ALA A 112 -9.65 -0.25 1.58
N LEU A 113 -8.80 -0.89 2.40
CA LEU A 113 -9.17 -1.31 3.75
C LEU A 113 -8.95 -0.17 4.74
N HIS A 114 -9.84 -0.07 5.71
CA HIS A 114 -9.58 0.72 6.90
C HIS A 114 -8.42 0.12 7.73
N PRO A 115 -7.60 0.92 8.44
CA PRO A 115 -6.53 0.40 9.29
C PRO A 115 -6.99 -0.63 10.33
N SER A 116 -8.21 -0.51 10.89
CA SER A 116 -8.81 -1.53 11.79
C SER A 116 -9.14 -2.84 11.09
N ARG A 117 -9.19 -2.83 9.74
CA ARG A 117 -9.61 -3.97 8.91
C ARG A 117 -11.04 -4.46 9.12
N GLU A 118 -11.89 -3.64 9.73
CA GLU A 118 -13.33 -3.89 9.91
C GLU A 118 -14.17 -3.27 8.80
N PHE A 119 -13.62 -2.29 8.08
CA PHE A 119 -14.30 -1.57 7.00
C PHE A 119 -13.51 -1.65 5.70
N LEU A 120 -14.25 -1.59 4.59
CA LEU A 120 -13.73 -1.50 3.23
C LEU A 120 -14.41 -0.33 2.52
N TYR A 121 -13.62 0.44 1.76
CA TYR A 121 -14.09 1.54 0.94
C TYR A 121 -13.82 1.26 -0.52
N ALA A 122 -14.77 1.66 -1.38
CA ALA A 122 -14.66 1.51 -2.82
C ALA A 122 -14.98 2.83 -3.53
N VAL A 123 -14.23 3.19 -4.56
CA VAL A 123 -14.70 4.19 -5.53
C VAL A 123 -15.86 3.62 -6.32
N GLY A 124 -16.82 4.45 -6.73
CA GLY A 124 -17.75 4.17 -7.81
C GLY A 124 -17.31 5.03 -8.99
N GLU A 125 -16.55 4.46 -9.94
CA GLU A 125 -15.98 5.17 -11.09
C GLU A 125 -17.10 5.56 -12.07
N LEU A 126 -17.86 6.59 -11.69
CA LEU A 126 -19.08 7.07 -12.37
C LEU A 126 -18.88 8.50 -12.87
N GLN A 127 -19.65 8.87 -13.90
CA GLN A 127 -19.76 10.25 -14.38
C GLN A 127 -20.91 11.01 -13.72
N GLU A 128 -21.86 10.26 -13.17
CA GLU A 128 -23.04 10.81 -12.51
C GLU A 128 -23.44 9.94 -11.31
N PHE A 129 -23.73 10.59 -10.19
CA PHE A 129 -24.24 10.00 -8.96
C PHE A 129 -25.32 10.90 -8.36
N GLU A 130 -26.51 10.33 -8.05
CA GLU A 130 -27.68 11.05 -7.49
C GLU A 130 -28.05 12.30 -8.27
N GLY A 131 -28.06 12.22 -9.62
CA GLY A 131 -28.42 13.35 -10.49
C GLY A 131 -27.38 14.46 -10.56
N LYS A 132 -26.21 14.29 -9.96
CA LYS A 132 -25.10 15.26 -10.01
C LYS A 132 -23.96 14.71 -10.84
N ARG A 133 -23.26 15.60 -11.54
CA ARG A 133 -22.08 15.27 -12.34
C ARG A 133 -20.86 15.03 -11.44
N VAL A 134 -20.85 13.88 -10.77
CA VAL A 134 -19.84 13.47 -9.78
C VAL A 134 -19.83 11.93 -9.68
N GLY A 135 -18.72 11.32 -9.29
CA GLY A 135 -18.68 9.91 -8.95
C GLY A 135 -19.03 9.66 -7.49
N ALA A 136 -18.91 8.42 -7.05
CA ALA A 136 -19.27 7.99 -5.71
C ALA A 136 -18.08 7.38 -4.94
N VAL A 137 -18.19 7.37 -3.62
CA VAL A 137 -17.41 6.51 -2.72
C VAL A 137 -18.39 5.75 -1.83
N SER A 138 -18.20 4.43 -1.73
CA SER A 138 -19.01 3.53 -0.92
C SER A 138 -18.24 3.05 0.30
N ALA A 139 -18.90 3.02 1.45
CA ALA A 139 -18.39 2.45 2.70
C ALA A 139 -19.09 1.14 2.99
N PHE A 140 -18.33 0.12 3.40
CA PHE A 140 -18.84 -1.20 3.76
C PHE A 140 -18.28 -1.65 5.11
N ALA A 141 -19.12 -2.27 5.95
CA ALA A 141 -18.67 -3.09 7.06
C ALA A 141 -18.31 -4.49 6.53
N ILE A 142 -17.23 -5.07 7.04
CA ILE A 142 -16.81 -6.42 6.72
C ILE A 142 -17.41 -7.36 7.77
N GLU A 143 -18.29 -8.25 7.36
CA GLU A 143 -18.95 -9.20 8.26
C GLU A 143 -17.92 -10.18 8.84
N PRO A 144 -17.78 -10.25 10.17
CA PRO A 144 -16.87 -11.20 10.82
C PRO A 144 -17.21 -12.66 10.45
N GLY A 145 -16.18 -13.48 10.22
CA GLY A 145 -16.32 -14.89 9.92
C GLY A 145 -16.66 -15.24 8.47
N THR A 146 -17.32 -14.36 7.71
CA THR A 146 -17.69 -14.61 6.31
C THR A 146 -16.94 -13.73 5.32
N GLY A 147 -16.54 -12.52 5.72
CA GLY A 147 -15.93 -11.51 4.84
C GLY A 147 -16.92 -10.89 3.84
N ARG A 148 -18.24 -11.10 3.99
CA ARG A 148 -19.26 -10.39 3.21
C ARG A 148 -19.24 -8.90 3.54
N LEU A 149 -19.67 -8.08 2.58
CA LEU A 149 -19.67 -6.64 2.71
C LEU A 149 -21.11 -6.12 2.88
N GLN A 150 -21.35 -5.45 4.00
CA GLN A 150 -22.60 -4.75 4.25
C GLN A 150 -22.42 -3.27 3.91
N LEU A 151 -23.19 -2.76 2.96
CA LEU A 151 -23.16 -1.32 2.61
C LEU A 151 -23.59 -0.48 3.83
N LEU A 152 -22.75 0.46 4.24
CA LEU A 152 -23.07 1.42 5.29
C LEU A 152 -23.70 2.67 4.70
N ASN A 153 -22.99 3.32 3.77
CA ASN A 153 -23.50 4.48 3.02
C ASN A 153 -22.65 4.74 1.77
N GLN A 154 -23.11 5.71 0.99
CA GLN A 154 -22.37 6.26 -0.15
C GLN A 154 -22.32 7.78 -0.06
N GLN A 155 -21.23 8.37 -0.56
CA GLN A 155 -21.04 9.83 -0.63
C GLN A 155 -20.52 10.23 -2.02
N PRO A 156 -20.78 11.48 -2.46
CA PRO A 156 -20.13 12.02 -3.65
C PRO A 156 -18.62 12.03 -3.50
N SER A 157 -17.87 11.70 -4.57
CA SER A 157 -16.40 11.66 -4.55
C SER A 157 -15.71 13.03 -4.70
N GLY A 158 -16.47 14.12 -4.94
CA GLY A 158 -15.90 15.45 -5.18
C GLY A 158 -15.42 15.71 -6.61
N GLY A 159 -15.68 14.79 -7.56
CA GLY A 159 -15.36 14.93 -8.98
C GLY A 159 -15.87 13.74 -9.78
N THR A 160 -15.80 13.80 -11.12
CA THR A 160 -16.20 12.68 -11.98
C THR A 160 -15.10 11.64 -12.13
N GLY A 161 -15.49 10.38 -12.33
CA GLY A 161 -14.57 9.28 -12.59
C GLY A 161 -13.53 9.10 -11.49
N PRO A 162 -13.92 8.91 -10.20
CA PRO A 162 -12.96 8.55 -9.15
C PRO A 162 -12.34 7.18 -9.48
N CYS A 163 -11.00 7.10 -9.51
CA CYS A 163 -10.28 5.89 -9.93
C CYS A 163 -9.35 5.31 -8.86
N HIS A 164 -9.13 6.03 -7.77
CA HIS A 164 -8.29 5.57 -6.67
C HIS A 164 -8.68 6.24 -5.36
N LEU A 165 -8.50 5.51 -4.24
CA LEU A 165 -8.68 6.05 -2.90
C LEU A 165 -7.68 5.45 -1.93
N THR A 166 -7.43 6.16 -0.81
CA THR A 166 -6.62 5.68 0.29
C THR A 166 -7.18 6.18 1.62
N VAL A 167 -6.97 5.39 2.68
CA VAL A 167 -7.31 5.78 4.05
C VAL A 167 -6.04 6.16 4.79
N ASP A 168 -6.06 7.23 5.57
CA ASP A 168 -4.92 7.62 6.39
C ASP A 168 -4.68 6.65 7.55
N ALA A 169 -3.49 6.67 8.14
CA ALA A 169 -3.11 5.72 9.19
C ALA A 169 -3.95 5.85 10.49
N SER A 170 -4.60 6.99 10.73
CA SER A 170 -5.52 7.16 11.86
C SER A 170 -6.89 6.51 11.61
N GLY A 171 -7.23 6.22 10.35
CA GLY A 171 -8.54 5.74 9.94
C GLY A 171 -9.62 6.83 9.87
N ARG A 172 -9.26 8.09 10.10
CA ARG A 172 -10.23 9.19 10.11
C ARG A 172 -10.46 9.82 8.74
N TRP A 173 -9.47 9.79 7.85
CA TRP A 173 -9.52 10.49 6.59
C TRP A 173 -9.39 9.54 5.40
N LEU A 174 -10.30 9.70 4.46
CA LEU A 174 -10.25 9.02 3.17
C LEU A 174 -9.96 10.07 2.09
N VAL A 175 -8.93 9.82 1.27
CA VAL A 175 -8.54 10.70 0.15
C VAL A 175 -8.87 10.00 -1.17
N VAL A 176 -9.43 10.73 -2.14
CA VAL A 176 -9.91 10.21 -3.44
C VAL A 176 -9.27 10.99 -4.58
N ALA A 177 -8.82 10.29 -5.63
CA ALA A 177 -8.44 10.88 -6.91
C ALA A 177 -9.59 10.73 -7.91
N ASN A 178 -10.04 11.85 -8.49
CA ASN A 178 -11.09 11.91 -9.49
C ASN A 178 -10.46 12.19 -10.86
N TYR A 179 -10.18 11.13 -11.63
CA TYR A 179 -9.52 11.19 -12.93
C TYR A 179 -10.26 12.07 -13.94
N GLY A 180 -11.58 11.84 -14.08
CA GLY A 180 -12.41 12.59 -15.03
C GLY A 180 -12.60 14.05 -14.64
N GLY A 181 -12.70 14.32 -13.35
CA GLY A 181 -12.91 15.67 -12.80
C GLY A 181 -11.64 16.50 -12.61
N GLY A 182 -10.46 15.90 -12.68
CA GLY A 182 -9.19 16.60 -12.40
C GLY A 182 -9.09 17.08 -10.96
N THR A 183 -9.71 16.39 -9.99
CA THR A 183 -9.79 16.83 -8.59
C THR A 183 -9.30 15.75 -7.62
N VAL A 184 -8.90 16.21 -6.42
CA VAL A 184 -8.62 15.37 -5.25
C VAL A 184 -9.57 15.80 -4.14
N ALA A 185 -10.20 14.83 -3.48
CA ALA A 185 -11.12 15.11 -2.38
C ALA A 185 -10.74 14.38 -1.11
N VAL A 186 -11.12 14.95 0.04
CA VAL A 186 -10.98 14.33 1.36
C VAL A 186 -12.34 14.20 2.01
N LEU A 187 -12.64 12.99 2.51
CA LEU A 187 -13.86 12.68 3.25
C LEU A 187 -13.49 12.25 4.67
N GLU A 188 -14.30 12.62 5.64
CA GLU A 188 -14.17 12.13 7.01
C GLU A 188 -14.84 10.75 7.14
N ILE A 189 -14.16 9.82 7.81
CA ILE A 189 -14.70 8.54 8.23
C ILE A 189 -15.17 8.68 9.67
N ALA A 190 -16.45 8.38 9.92
CA ALA A 190 -17.01 8.34 11.25
C ALA A 190 -16.56 7.07 12.01
N PRO A 191 -16.65 7.03 13.36
CA PRO A 191 -16.24 5.88 14.15
C PRO A 191 -16.97 4.56 13.80
N ASP A 192 -18.16 4.62 13.21
CA ASP A 192 -18.94 3.48 12.73
C ASP A 192 -18.60 3.07 11.28
N GLY A 193 -17.57 3.68 10.69
CA GLY A 193 -17.11 3.40 9.33
C GLY A 193 -17.86 4.15 8.24
N GLN A 194 -18.93 4.89 8.55
CA GLN A 194 -19.67 5.67 7.56
C GLN A 194 -18.86 6.86 7.06
N LEU A 195 -19.05 7.23 5.80
CA LEU A 195 -18.44 8.41 5.19
C LEU A 195 -19.31 9.64 5.43
N LYS A 196 -18.68 10.79 5.73
CA LYS A 196 -19.31 12.11 5.67
C LYS A 196 -19.09 12.73 4.29
N PRO A 197 -19.85 13.76 3.91
CA PRO A 197 -19.59 14.51 2.68
C PRO A 197 -18.15 15.02 2.60
N PRO A 198 -17.59 15.27 1.40
CA PRO A 198 -16.25 15.82 1.25
C PRO A 198 -16.06 17.11 2.05
N VAL A 199 -15.00 17.16 2.87
CA VAL A 199 -14.61 18.34 3.66
C VAL A 199 -13.62 19.23 2.91
N CYS A 200 -12.95 18.67 1.90
CA CYS A 200 -11.97 19.36 1.07
C CYS A 200 -12.06 18.81 -0.36
N VAL A 201 -12.05 19.69 -1.35
CA VAL A 201 -11.92 19.34 -2.77
C VAL A 201 -10.93 20.33 -3.38
N VAL A 202 -9.86 19.81 -3.98
CA VAL A 202 -8.82 20.59 -4.66
C VAL A 202 -8.82 20.24 -6.14
N ALA A 203 -8.96 21.23 -7.01
CA ALA A 203 -8.81 21.06 -8.45
C ALA A 203 -7.31 21.20 -8.82
N HIS A 204 -6.83 20.29 -9.68
CA HIS A 204 -5.56 20.43 -10.34
C HIS A 204 -5.68 21.34 -11.56
N GLU A 205 -4.57 21.95 -11.95
CA GLU A 205 -4.49 22.84 -13.09
C GLU A 205 -3.30 22.49 -13.97
N GLY A 206 -3.44 22.78 -15.29
CA GLY A 206 -2.37 22.58 -16.27
C GLY A 206 -2.70 21.51 -17.28
N GLN A 207 -1.70 21.26 -18.13
CA GLN A 207 -1.75 20.29 -19.23
C GLN A 207 -0.31 19.87 -19.55
N SER A 208 -0.14 18.90 -20.47
CA SER A 208 1.17 18.52 -20.99
C SER A 208 1.11 18.21 -22.49
N VAL A 209 2.13 17.54 -23.02
CA VAL A 209 2.43 17.49 -24.46
C VAL A 209 1.59 16.48 -25.24
N HIS A 210 0.95 15.49 -24.60
CA HIS A 210 0.18 14.48 -25.32
C HIS A 210 -1.15 15.06 -25.82
N PRO A 211 -1.43 15.02 -27.16
CA PRO A 211 -2.48 15.84 -27.79
C PRO A 211 -3.91 15.48 -27.38
N THR A 212 -4.15 14.30 -26.81
CA THR A 212 -5.48 13.85 -26.40
C THR A 212 -5.57 13.50 -24.93
N ARG A 213 -4.49 12.91 -24.34
CA ARG A 213 -4.50 12.39 -22.98
C ARG A 213 -4.06 13.40 -21.92
N GLN A 214 -3.49 14.56 -22.34
CA GLN A 214 -2.92 15.55 -21.42
C GLN A 214 -3.43 16.97 -21.67
N ARG A 215 -4.68 17.12 -22.16
CA ARG A 215 -5.31 18.45 -22.36
C ARG A 215 -5.84 19.07 -21.08
N GLN A 216 -5.94 18.29 -20.01
CA GLN A 216 -6.40 18.69 -18.68
C GLN A 216 -5.78 17.77 -17.63
N PRO A 217 -5.85 18.12 -16.34
CA PRO A 217 -5.40 17.26 -15.26
C PRO A 217 -6.19 15.95 -15.18
N HIS A 218 -5.48 14.88 -14.79
CA HIS A 218 -6.01 13.54 -14.58
C HIS A 218 -5.32 12.86 -13.37
N PRO A 219 -5.62 13.27 -12.11
CA PRO A 219 -5.16 12.58 -10.93
C PRO A 219 -5.54 11.11 -10.98
N HIS A 220 -4.54 10.19 -10.94
CA HIS A 220 -4.84 8.77 -11.12
C HIS A 220 -4.65 7.94 -9.87
N GLN A 221 -3.86 8.40 -8.92
CA GLN A 221 -3.68 7.77 -7.62
C GLN A 221 -3.61 8.84 -6.52
N VAL A 222 -3.98 8.46 -5.32
CA VAL A 222 -3.66 9.18 -4.09
C VAL A 222 -2.94 8.23 -3.15
N ARG A 223 -1.79 8.64 -2.61
CA ARG A 223 -1.03 7.87 -1.64
C ARG A 223 -0.55 8.76 -0.52
N ILE A 224 -0.72 8.32 0.72
CA ILE A 224 -0.13 8.97 1.88
C ILE A 224 1.20 8.29 2.16
N ALA A 225 2.28 9.06 2.20
CA ALA A 225 3.61 8.52 2.48
C ALA A 225 3.65 7.90 3.88
N PRO A 226 4.12 6.64 4.02
CA PRO A 226 4.11 5.93 5.29
C PRO A 226 4.74 6.72 6.44
N GLY A 227 4.06 6.77 7.58
CA GLY A 227 4.53 7.48 8.77
C GLY A 227 4.43 9.01 8.73
N THR A 228 3.84 9.58 7.70
CA THR A 228 3.74 11.04 7.49
C THR A 228 2.28 11.50 7.24
N ASN A 229 2.11 12.80 6.98
CA ASN A 229 0.87 13.38 6.45
C ASN A 229 1.05 13.90 4.99
N LEU A 230 2.12 13.51 4.32
CA LEU A 230 2.38 13.87 2.93
C LEU A 230 1.49 13.04 1.99
N VAL A 231 0.66 13.69 1.20
CA VAL A 231 -0.18 13.09 0.16
C VAL A 231 0.46 13.31 -1.19
N LEU A 232 0.69 12.23 -1.94
CA LEU A 232 1.24 12.25 -3.29
C LEU A 232 0.14 11.90 -4.27
N VAL A 233 0.07 12.67 -5.35
CA VAL A 233 -0.94 12.52 -6.40
C VAL A 233 -0.27 12.56 -7.76
N PRO A 234 0.04 11.41 -8.37
CA PRO A 234 0.47 11.37 -9.76
C PRO A 234 -0.69 11.83 -10.65
N ASP A 235 -0.42 12.87 -11.44
CA ASP A 235 -1.38 13.46 -12.37
C ASP A 235 -0.92 13.20 -13.81
N LEU A 236 -1.59 12.26 -14.45
CA LEU A 236 -1.29 11.82 -15.81
C LEU A 236 -1.38 12.97 -16.82
N GLY A 237 -2.31 13.90 -16.60
CA GLY A 237 -2.56 15.00 -17.52
C GLY A 237 -1.52 16.11 -17.50
N THR A 238 -0.72 16.20 -16.44
CA THR A 238 0.22 17.34 -16.24
C THR A 238 1.69 16.94 -16.15
N ASP A 239 2.01 15.62 -16.21
CA ASP A 239 3.35 15.07 -15.98
C ASP A 239 3.94 15.46 -14.63
N ARG A 240 3.06 15.54 -13.60
CA ARG A 240 3.46 15.92 -12.24
C ARG A 240 3.07 14.85 -11.24
N VAL A 241 3.86 14.73 -10.18
CA VAL A 241 3.40 14.17 -8.91
C VAL A 241 3.16 15.35 -7.98
N VAL A 242 1.89 15.69 -7.77
CA VAL A 242 1.47 16.81 -6.94
C VAL A 242 1.56 16.40 -5.47
N LEU A 243 2.04 17.30 -4.60
CA LEU A 243 2.35 17.04 -3.21
C LEU A 243 1.52 17.95 -2.30
N TYR A 244 0.81 17.33 -1.35
CA TYR A 244 0.01 18.03 -0.34
C TYR A 244 0.40 17.62 1.07
N ARG A 245 0.10 18.49 2.03
CA ARG A 245 0.05 18.17 3.46
C ARG A 245 -1.40 18.01 3.88
N LEU A 246 -1.74 16.84 4.42
CA LEU A 246 -3.04 16.61 5.04
C LEU A 246 -3.02 17.12 6.48
N ASP A 247 -3.87 18.11 6.76
CA ASP A 247 -4.16 18.53 8.13
C ASP A 247 -5.05 17.45 8.80
N ARG A 248 -4.51 16.75 9.78
CA ARG A 248 -5.19 15.63 10.44
C ARG A 248 -6.36 16.07 11.33
N ASP A 249 -6.44 17.33 11.69
CA ASP A 249 -7.54 17.85 12.52
C ASP A 249 -8.75 18.24 11.67
N SER A 250 -8.53 18.91 10.55
CA SER A 250 -9.57 19.45 9.69
C SER A 250 -9.83 18.69 8.38
N GLY A 251 -8.93 17.77 7.98
CA GLY A 251 -9.00 17.07 6.68
C GLY A 251 -8.63 17.95 5.48
N LYS A 252 -8.13 19.16 5.68
CA LYS A 252 -7.75 20.06 4.59
C LYS A 252 -6.43 19.65 3.97
N LEU A 253 -6.33 19.81 2.65
CA LEU A 253 -5.09 19.68 1.89
C LEU A 253 -4.50 21.05 1.65
N SER A 254 -3.22 21.23 1.98
CA SER A 254 -2.42 22.39 1.60
C SER A 254 -1.25 21.95 0.73
N PRO A 255 -0.81 22.78 -0.26
CA PRO A 255 0.37 22.45 -1.04
C PRO A 255 1.59 22.22 -0.15
N ASN A 256 2.39 21.21 -0.51
CA ASN A 256 3.70 21.00 0.11
C ASN A 256 4.72 22.01 -0.45
N ASP A 257 5.90 22.05 0.10
CA ASP A 257 7.07 22.74 -0.46
C ASP A 257 8.20 21.70 -0.69
N PRO A 258 8.58 21.42 -1.95
CA PRO A 258 7.96 21.86 -3.22
C PRO A 258 6.51 21.32 -3.39
N PRO A 259 5.64 22.01 -4.19
CA PRO A 259 4.24 21.61 -4.38
C PRO A 259 4.07 20.44 -5.37
N PHE A 260 5.08 20.13 -6.16
CA PHE A 260 5.12 18.98 -7.07
C PHE A 260 6.55 18.64 -7.49
N VAL A 261 6.73 17.45 -8.02
CA VAL A 261 7.87 17.05 -8.84
C VAL A 261 7.38 16.63 -10.22
N THR A 262 8.27 16.67 -11.23
CA THR A 262 7.92 16.36 -12.63
C THR A 262 8.58 15.07 -13.09
N VAL A 263 7.88 14.36 -13.97
CA VAL A 263 8.45 13.29 -14.80
C VAL A 263 8.74 13.84 -16.21
N PRO A 264 9.45 13.12 -17.09
CA PRO A 264 9.66 13.57 -18.45
C PRO A 264 8.35 13.90 -19.18
N PRO A 265 8.30 14.94 -20.02
CA PRO A 265 7.09 15.34 -20.73
C PRO A 265 6.49 14.20 -21.59
N GLY A 266 5.18 14.04 -21.56
CA GLY A 266 4.46 12.96 -22.26
C GLY A 266 4.44 11.64 -21.54
N SER A 267 5.02 11.53 -20.36
CA SER A 267 5.12 10.28 -19.60
C SER A 267 3.78 9.83 -19.02
N GLY A 268 2.97 10.73 -18.50
CA GLY A 268 1.68 10.44 -17.86
C GLY A 268 1.82 9.60 -16.60
N PRO A 269 2.28 10.18 -15.47
CA PRO A 269 2.43 9.43 -14.21
C PRO A 269 1.07 8.94 -13.72
N ARG A 270 1.00 7.66 -13.36
CA ARG A 270 -0.25 6.95 -13.05
C ARG A 270 -0.32 6.45 -11.62
N HIS A 271 0.55 5.51 -11.29
CA HIS A 271 0.69 4.92 -9.96
C HIS A 271 2.12 5.09 -9.45
N LEU A 272 2.27 5.06 -8.13
CA LEU A 272 3.57 5.18 -7.48
C LEU A 272 3.64 4.29 -6.23
N THR A 273 4.86 3.94 -5.86
CA THR A 273 5.13 3.17 -4.66
C THR A 273 6.48 3.56 -4.08
N TYR A 274 6.63 3.44 -2.76
CA TYR A 274 7.89 3.71 -2.06
C TYR A 274 8.73 2.43 -1.92
N SER A 275 10.04 2.61 -1.90
CA SER A 275 10.95 1.63 -1.33
C SER A 275 10.72 1.49 0.18
N GLN A 276 11.13 0.39 0.78
CA GLN A 276 11.12 0.26 2.24
C GLN A 276 11.94 1.40 2.86
N GLY A 277 11.41 2.01 3.93
CA GLY A 277 12.03 3.17 4.57
C GLY A 277 11.87 4.51 3.84
N ASN A 278 11.06 4.56 2.78
CA ASN A 278 10.67 5.78 2.05
C ASN A 278 11.84 6.61 1.47
N ARG A 279 12.99 5.98 1.24
CA ARG A 279 14.18 6.68 0.68
C ARG A 279 14.09 6.89 -0.82
N PHE A 280 13.28 6.08 -1.50
CA PHE A 280 13.05 6.17 -2.94
C PHE A 280 11.56 6.07 -3.25
N LEU A 281 11.15 6.80 -4.29
CA LEU A 281 9.81 6.73 -4.87
C LEU A 281 9.92 6.23 -6.31
N PHE A 282 9.13 5.23 -6.65
CA PHE A 282 9.00 4.69 -8.00
C PHE A 282 7.67 5.17 -8.57
N VAL A 283 7.70 5.92 -9.67
CA VAL A 283 6.52 6.45 -10.36
C VAL A 283 6.37 5.76 -11.70
N LEU A 284 5.29 5.02 -11.86
CA LEU A 284 4.93 4.36 -13.11
C LEU A 284 4.25 5.36 -14.04
N ASN A 285 4.79 5.50 -15.23
CA ASN A 285 4.30 6.37 -16.28
C ASN A 285 3.46 5.55 -17.27
N GLU A 286 2.16 5.87 -17.37
CA GLU A 286 1.21 5.11 -18.19
C GLU A 286 1.53 5.20 -19.67
N LEU A 287 1.76 6.43 -20.17
CA LEU A 287 1.78 6.71 -21.61
C LEU A 287 3.06 6.22 -22.29
N THR A 288 4.17 6.24 -21.59
CA THR A 288 5.49 5.81 -22.10
C THR A 288 5.90 4.42 -21.61
N ALA A 289 5.10 3.79 -20.74
CA ALA A 289 5.43 2.52 -20.10
C ALA A 289 6.85 2.54 -19.48
N THR A 290 7.14 3.55 -18.68
CA THR A 290 8.42 3.72 -17.99
C THR A 290 8.24 3.85 -16.49
N VAL A 291 9.30 3.59 -15.72
CA VAL A 291 9.37 3.87 -14.27
C VAL A 291 10.37 4.98 -14.02
N SER A 292 9.91 6.06 -13.41
CA SER A 292 10.75 7.16 -12.93
C SER A 292 11.13 6.92 -11.47
N VAL A 293 12.42 6.96 -11.15
CA VAL A 293 12.99 6.76 -9.81
C VAL A 293 13.37 8.09 -9.21
N PHE A 294 12.78 8.43 -8.07
CA PHE A 294 13.12 9.63 -7.31
C PHE A 294 13.84 9.26 -6.02
N ARG A 295 14.91 10.00 -5.71
CA ARG A 295 15.48 10.01 -4.36
C ARG A 295 14.63 10.89 -3.45
N CYS A 296 14.30 10.40 -2.27
CA CYS A 296 13.45 11.11 -1.29
C CYS A 296 14.28 11.59 -0.09
N ARG A 297 13.85 12.72 0.47
CA ARG A 297 14.27 13.19 1.78
C ARG A 297 13.04 13.30 2.67
N GLU A 298 13.01 12.59 3.81
CA GLU A 298 11.86 12.56 4.70
C GLU A 298 10.54 12.23 3.95
N ALA A 299 10.60 11.23 3.07
CA ALA A 299 9.55 10.79 2.16
C ALA A 299 9.15 11.80 1.05
N VAL A 300 9.68 13.03 1.05
CA VAL A 300 9.45 13.99 -0.04
C VAL A 300 10.36 13.65 -1.22
N PRO A 301 9.83 13.41 -2.44
CA PRO A 301 10.65 13.21 -3.62
C PRO A 301 11.37 14.52 -3.99
N MET A 302 12.67 14.45 -4.21
CA MET A 302 13.51 15.64 -4.46
C MET A 302 14.21 15.60 -5.81
N GLU A 303 14.76 14.46 -6.17
CA GLU A 303 15.62 14.30 -7.33
C GLU A 303 15.17 13.12 -8.18
N LEU A 304 14.88 13.37 -9.47
CA LEU A 304 14.70 12.33 -10.48
C LEU A 304 16.07 11.76 -10.86
N VAL A 305 16.35 10.52 -10.47
CA VAL A 305 17.67 9.89 -10.69
C VAL A 305 17.69 8.95 -11.89
N GLN A 306 16.53 8.42 -12.30
CA GLN A 306 16.43 7.51 -13.44
C GLN A 306 15.02 7.51 -14.04
N THR A 307 14.92 7.26 -15.34
CA THR A 307 13.69 6.78 -16.00
C THR A 307 14.06 5.57 -16.84
N VAL A 308 13.41 4.42 -16.61
CA VAL A 308 13.71 3.14 -17.24
C VAL A 308 12.46 2.55 -17.90
N SER A 309 12.61 1.91 -19.07
CA SER A 309 11.51 1.23 -19.78
C SER A 309 10.99 0.03 -18.98
N ALA A 310 9.66 -0.18 -19.02
CA ALA A 310 9.00 -1.38 -18.53
C ALA A 310 8.70 -2.39 -19.66
N LEU A 311 9.15 -2.11 -20.88
CA LEU A 311 8.95 -2.94 -22.06
C LEU A 311 10.27 -3.53 -22.58
N PRO A 312 10.22 -4.68 -23.24
CA PRO A 312 11.37 -5.19 -24.00
C PRO A 312 11.81 -4.19 -25.08
N ALA A 313 13.10 -4.14 -25.37
CA ALA A 313 13.66 -3.18 -26.34
C ALA A 313 13.14 -3.39 -27.78
N ASP A 314 12.73 -4.60 -28.11
CA ASP A 314 12.20 -5.02 -29.42
C ASP A 314 10.67 -4.94 -29.52
N PHE A 315 9.95 -4.58 -28.45
CA PHE A 315 8.50 -4.46 -28.48
C PHE A 315 8.07 -3.18 -29.20
N ALA A 316 7.31 -3.34 -30.29
CA ALA A 316 6.83 -2.24 -31.13
C ALA A 316 5.30 -2.06 -31.12
N GLY A 317 4.58 -2.78 -30.25
CA GLY A 317 3.12 -2.71 -30.17
C GLY A 317 2.64 -1.50 -29.33
N GLU A 318 1.33 -1.24 -29.41
CA GLU A 318 0.69 -0.29 -28.49
C GLU A 318 0.70 -0.84 -27.06
N ASN A 319 1.04 -0.01 -26.10
CA ASN A 319 1.06 -0.38 -24.70
C ASN A 319 0.77 0.82 -23.79
N THR A 320 0.17 0.54 -22.65
CA THR A 320 0.05 1.47 -21.52
C THR A 320 0.37 0.72 -20.22
N ALA A 321 1.15 1.32 -19.33
CA ALA A 321 1.42 0.73 -18.04
C ALA A 321 0.26 0.97 -17.04
N ALA A 322 0.15 0.14 -15.99
CA ALA A 322 -0.97 0.27 -15.05
C ALA A 322 -0.58 0.26 -13.57
N GLU A 323 -0.06 -0.83 -13.04
CA GLU A 323 0.20 -1.00 -11.61
C GLU A 323 1.69 -1.14 -11.34
N ILE A 324 2.13 -0.69 -10.16
CA ILE A 324 3.50 -0.83 -9.67
C ILE A 324 3.52 -1.20 -8.19
N VAL A 325 4.25 -2.26 -7.85
CA VAL A 325 4.36 -2.75 -6.47
C VAL A 325 5.81 -3.08 -6.15
N VAL A 326 6.27 -2.69 -4.95
CA VAL A 326 7.56 -3.11 -4.39
C VAL A 326 7.39 -4.37 -3.57
N HIS A 327 8.26 -5.35 -3.81
CA HIS A 327 8.30 -6.57 -3.00
C HIS A 327 8.74 -6.27 -1.55
N PRO A 328 8.21 -6.96 -0.52
CA PRO A 328 8.59 -6.74 0.88
C PRO A 328 10.09 -6.84 1.16
N SER A 329 10.86 -7.61 0.37
CA SER A 329 12.33 -7.66 0.49
C SER A 329 13.05 -6.39 0.07
N ASN A 330 12.36 -5.41 -0.53
CA ASN A 330 12.93 -4.18 -1.13
C ASN A 330 13.90 -4.44 -2.31
N ARG A 331 14.06 -5.68 -2.75
CA ARG A 331 14.98 -6.05 -3.85
C ARG A 331 14.33 -6.01 -5.23
N TRP A 332 12.98 -6.13 -5.28
CA TRP A 332 12.23 -6.27 -6.51
C TRP A 332 11.11 -5.23 -6.61
N VAL A 333 10.93 -4.72 -7.81
CA VAL A 333 9.81 -3.86 -8.19
C VAL A 333 9.14 -4.50 -9.40
N PHE A 334 7.82 -4.59 -9.36
CA PHE A 334 7.03 -5.15 -10.45
C PHE A 334 6.14 -4.07 -11.04
N SER A 335 5.91 -4.09 -12.36
CA SER A 335 4.91 -3.24 -13.00
C SER A 335 4.15 -3.97 -14.10
N SER A 336 2.89 -3.60 -14.35
CA SER A 336 2.07 -4.26 -15.38
C SER A 336 1.98 -3.44 -16.66
N ASN A 337 1.95 -4.15 -17.81
CA ASN A 337 1.88 -3.63 -19.16
C ASN A 337 0.60 -4.13 -19.87
N ARG A 338 -0.27 -3.20 -20.28
CA ARG A 338 -1.52 -3.44 -20.99
C ARG A 338 -1.28 -3.25 -22.50
N GLY A 339 -1.22 -4.33 -23.23
CA GLY A 339 -0.83 -4.41 -24.65
C GLY A 339 0.24 -5.46 -24.87
N HIS A 340 1.38 -5.35 -24.17
CA HIS A 340 2.35 -6.43 -24.03
C HIS A 340 1.84 -7.57 -23.12
N ASP A 341 0.83 -7.26 -22.30
CA ASP A 341 0.12 -8.18 -21.39
C ASP A 341 1.06 -8.98 -20.48
N SER A 342 1.95 -8.25 -19.82
CA SER A 342 3.01 -8.79 -18.95
C SER A 342 3.14 -8.04 -17.63
N ILE A 343 3.86 -8.70 -16.70
CA ILE A 343 4.44 -8.10 -15.52
C ILE A 343 5.95 -7.92 -15.75
N ALA A 344 6.42 -6.68 -15.81
CA ALA A 344 7.84 -6.35 -15.85
C ALA A 344 8.46 -6.55 -14.47
N ILE A 345 9.66 -7.11 -14.42
CA ILE A 345 10.40 -7.46 -13.22
C ILE A 345 11.67 -6.61 -13.18
N PHE A 346 11.81 -5.77 -12.16
CA PHE A 346 12.98 -4.94 -11.96
C PHE A 346 13.71 -5.35 -10.70
N ARG A 347 15.03 -5.45 -10.79
CA ARG A 347 15.92 -5.50 -9.64
C ARG A 347 16.20 -4.08 -9.16
N PHE A 348 16.06 -3.83 -7.87
CA PHE A 348 16.37 -2.54 -7.26
C PHE A 348 17.76 -2.58 -6.63
N HIS A 349 18.68 -1.78 -7.16
CA HIS A 349 20.02 -1.54 -6.65
C HIS A 349 19.99 -0.29 -5.77
N GLU A 350 19.68 -0.47 -4.49
CA GLU A 350 19.41 0.64 -3.58
C GLU A 350 20.61 1.58 -3.39
N ALA A 351 21.84 1.04 -3.31
CA ALA A 351 23.06 1.83 -3.16
C ALA A 351 23.29 2.78 -4.36
N GLU A 352 22.89 2.34 -5.56
CA GLU A 352 23.05 3.07 -6.81
C GLU A 352 21.80 3.92 -7.15
N ALA A 353 20.71 3.76 -6.38
CA ALA A 353 19.41 4.36 -6.66
C ALA A 353 18.86 3.96 -8.05
N LYS A 354 19.02 2.71 -8.47
CA LYS A 354 18.78 2.26 -9.84
C LYS A 354 17.87 1.06 -9.91
N LEU A 355 16.94 1.08 -10.87
CA LEU A 355 16.18 -0.08 -11.33
C LEU A 355 16.84 -0.68 -12.57
N GLU A 356 16.99 -1.99 -12.58
CA GLU A 356 17.42 -2.79 -13.72
C GLU A 356 16.27 -3.69 -14.17
N LEU A 357 15.80 -3.54 -15.41
CA LEU A 357 14.80 -4.43 -15.98
C LEU A 357 15.47 -5.79 -16.26
N VAL A 358 15.04 -6.82 -15.53
CA VAL A 358 15.66 -8.17 -15.64
C VAL A 358 14.80 -9.15 -16.44
N GLY A 359 13.53 -8.81 -16.71
CA GLY A 359 12.67 -9.67 -17.53
C GLY A 359 11.20 -9.35 -17.40
N HIS A 360 10.39 -10.18 -18.02
CA HIS A 360 8.93 -10.12 -18.04
C HIS A 360 8.34 -11.50 -17.80
N ALA A 361 7.22 -11.54 -17.07
CA ALA A 361 6.36 -12.71 -16.99
C ALA A 361 5.05 -12.41 -17.74
N PRO A 362 4.47 -13.36 -18.51
CA PRO A 362 3.11 -13.19 -19.04
C PRO A 362 2.13 -12.92 -17.90
N SER A 363 1.11 -12.09 -18.11
CA SER A 363 0.08 -11.81 -17.09
C SER A 363 -0.95 -12.94 -16.93
N GLY A 364 -0.94 -13.93 -17.83
CA GLY A 364 -1.91 -15.02 -17.89
C GLY A 364 -3.27 -14.60 -18.45
N GLY A 365 -3.35 -13.43 -19.10
CA GLY A 365 -4.55 -12.89 -19.73
C GLY A 365 -4.26 -11.60 -20.46
N ARG A 366 -5.28 -10.80 -20.72
CA ARG A 366 -5.15 -9.52 -21.42
C ARG A 366 -5.52 -8.34 -20.53
N THR A 367 -4.79 -7.23 -20.69
CA THR A 367 -4.99 -5.98 -19.99
C THR A 367 -4.84 -6.17 -18.46
N PRO A 368 -3.64 -6.53 -17.95
CA PRO A 368 -3.37 -6.63 -16.51
C PRO A 368 -3.41 -5.24 -15.88
N ARG A 369 -4.63 -4.75 -15.58
CA ARG A 369 -4.85 -3.39 -15.08
C ARG A 369 -4.41 -3.22 -13.63
N ASN A 370 -4.45 -4.31 -12.86
CA ASN A 370 -3.96 -4.34 -11.48
C ASN A 370 -3.32 -5.71 -11.20
N PHE A 371 -2.38 -5.71 -10.33
CA PHE A 371 -1.87 -6.89 -9.66
C PHE A 371 -1.49 -6.51 -8.23
N ASN A 372 -1.42 -7.48 -7.34
CA ASN A 372 -0.93 -7.23 -5.99
C ASN A 372 -0.19 -8.45 -5.45
N LEU A 373 0.74 -8.19 -4.53
CA LEU A 373 1.43 -9.20 -3.73
C LEU A 373 0.62 -9.48 -2.46
N ASP A 374 0.64 -10.74 -2.01
CA ASP A 374 0.24 -11.02 -0.64
C ASP A 374 1.19 -10.29 0.35
N PRO A 375 0.78 -10.05 1.60
CA PRO A 375 1.60 -9.31 2.54
C PRO A 375 3.01 -9.91 2.81
N SER A 376 3.20 -11.21 2.59
CA SER A 376 4.49 -11.87 2.72
C SER A 376 5.37 -11.75 1.47
N GLY A 377 4.79 -11.40 0.32
CA GLY A 377 5.46 -11.33 -0.97
C GLY A 377 5.67 -12.68 -1.65
N ARG A 378 5.10 -13.78 -1.15
CA ARG A 378 5.28 -15.12 -1.71
C ARG A 378 4.44 -15.39 -2.97
N VAL A 379 3.34 -14.67 -3.14
CA VAL A 379 2.48 -14.81 -4.32
C VAL A 379 2.06 -13.45 -4.88
N LEU A 380 1.84 -13.44 -6.20
CA LEU A 380 1.33 -12.31 -6.95
C LEU A 380 0.03 -12.74 -7.64
N PHE A 381 -1.04 -11.94 -7.47
CA PHE A 381 -2.30 -12.10 -8.18
C PHE A 381 -2.38 -11.08 -9.31
N SER A 382 -2.51 -11.53 -10.55
CA SER A 382 -2.61 -10.69 -11.76
C SER A 382 -4.06 -10.60 -12.23
N ALA A 383 -4.66 -9.41 -12.18
CA ALA A 383 -6.03 -9.15 -12.60
C ALA A 383 -6.08 -8.69 -14.06
N ASN A 384 -6.55 -9.57 -14.93
CA ASN A 384 -6.61 -9.37 -16.37
C ASN A 384 -8.01 -8.91 -16.78
N GLN A 385 -8.18 -7.59 -16.94
CA GLN A 385 -9.48 -6.95 -17.16
C GLN A 385 -10.23 -7.50 -18.37
N ASN A 386 -9.54 -7.74 -19.50
CA ASN A 386 -10.19 -8.06 -20.79
C ASN A 386 -10.34 -9.57 -21.06
N THR A 387 -9.86 -10.41 -20.13
CA THR A 387 -10.06 -11.87 -20.16
C THR A 387 -10.84 -12.38 -18.97
N ASP A 388 -11.37 -11.47 -18.14
CA ASP A 388 -12.23 -11.79 -17.00
C ASP A 388 -11.62 -12.83 -16.05
N ASN A 389 -10.27 -12.80 -15.85
CA ASN A 389 -9.58 -13.78 -15.02
C ASN A 389 -8.54 -13.14 -14.10
N VAL A 390 -8.26 -13.85 -13.01
CA VAL A 390 -7.12 -13.59 -12.12
C VAL A 390 -6.23 -14.83 -12.14
N VAL A 391 -4.92 -14.62 -12.36
CA VAL A 391 -3.89 -15.69 -12.38
C VAL A 391 -2.94 -15.48 -11.21
N ILE A 392 -2.51 -16.57 -10.58
CA ILE A 392 -1.69 -16.55 -9.37
C ILE A 392 -0.29 -17.08 -9.69
N TYR A 393 0.72 -16.25 -9.36
CA TYR A 393 2.13 -16.58 -9.51
C TYR A 393 2.79 -16.75 -8.15
N SER A 394 3.68 -17.75 -8.02
CA SER A 394 4.64 -17.76 -6.93
C SER A 394 5.79 -16.79 -7.24
N VAL A 395 6.30 -16.13 -6.20
CA VAL A 395 7.40 -15.17 -6.30
C VAL A 395 8.62 -15.73 -5.61
N ASP A 396 9.71 -15.88 -6.35
CA ASP A 396 11.01 -16.20 -5.78
C ASP A 396 11.66 -14.90 -5.24
N ALA A 397 11.76 -14.79 -3.93
CA ALA A 397 12.29 -13.59 -3.27
C ALA A 397 13.79 -13.35 -3.54
N GLU A 398 14.56 -14.37 -3.97
CA GLU A 398 15.99 -14.22 -4.30
C GLU A 398 16.21 -13.74 -5.73
N THR A 399 15.42 -14.21 -6.67
CA THR A 399 15.60 -13.95 -8.11
C THR A 399 14.56 -13.01 -8.71
N GLY A 400 13.46 -12.70 -7.96
CA GLY A 400 12.31 -11.93 -8.45
C GLY A 400 11.45 -12.68 -9.47
N ARG A 401 11.77 -13.93 -9.79
CA ARG A 401 11.08 -14.73 -10.80
C ARG A 401 9.63 -14.98 -10.40
N LEU A 402 8.73 -14.76 -11.34
CA LEU A 402 7.33 -15.17 -11.26
C LEU A 402 7.15 -16.51 -11.95
N THR A 403 6.58 -17.49 -11.23
CA THR A 403 6.29 -18.82 -11.75
C THR A 403 4.79 -19.06 -11.63
N ASP A 404 4.14 -19.42 -12.73
CA ASP A 404 2.72 -19.75 -12.75
C ASP A 404 2.47 -20.95 -11.81
N THR A 405 1.52 -20.80 -10.90
CA THR A 405 1.15 -21.86 -9.94
C THR A 405 0.11 -22.84 -10.51
N GLY A 406 -0.45 -22.55 -11.67
CA GLY A 406 -1.60 -23.24 -12.25
C GLY A 406 -2.94 -22.85 -11.56
N LEU A 407 -2.91 -21.95 -10.58
CA LEU A 407 -4.11 -21.45 -9.90
C LEU A 407 -4.64 -20.19 -10.60
N SER A 408 -5.92 -20.23 -10.91
CA SER A 408 -6.63 -19.07 -11.48
C SER A 408 -8.11 -19.16 -11.15
N PHE A 409 -8.83 -18.03 -11.30
CA PHE A 409 -10.28 -18.00 -11.20
C PHE A 409 -10.87 -16.97 -12.16
N GLN A 410 -12.17 -17.14 -12.49
CA GLN A 410 -12.90 -16.22 -13.36
C GLN A 410 -13.69 -15.21 -12.54
N VAL A 411 -13.56 -13.94 -12.88
CA VAL A 411 -14.35 -12.84 -12.35
C VAL A 411 -14.40 -11.72 -13.40
N GLY A 412 -15.59 -11.14 -13.64
CA GLY A 412 -15.77 -10.17 -14.71
C GLY A 412 -14.97 -8.88 -14.47
N ALA A 413 -14.22 -8.45 -15.48
CA ALA A 413 -13.44 -7.22 -15.55
C ALA A 413 -12.71 -6.84 -14.25
N PRO A 414 -11.81 -7.70 -13.70
CA PRO A 414 -11.11 -7.45 -12.46
C PRO A 414 -10.07 -6.33 -12.65
N VAL A 415 -10.07 -5.34 -11.74
CA VAL A 415 -9.20 -4.14 -11.87
C VAL A 415 -8.60 -3.65 -10.56
N CYS A 416 -8.87 -4.35 -9.44
CA CYS A 416 -8.24 -4.08 -8.15
C CYS A 416 -8.21 -5.35 -7.31
N ILE A 417 -7.09 -5.63 -6.64
CA ILE A 417 -6.91 -6.77 -5.73
C ILE A 417 -6.39 -6.26 -4.39
N ILE A 418 -7.07 -6.60 -3.31
CA ILE A 418 -6.60 -6.34 -1.95
C ILE A 418 -6.71 -7.59 -1.06
N PHE A 419 -5.73 -7.75 -0.16
CA PHE A 419 -5.67 -8.88 0.77
C PHE A 419 -6.09 -8.43 2.16
N LYS A 420 -7.08 -9.10 2.74
CA LYS A 420 -7.44 -8.98 4.15
C LYS A 420 -7.16 -10.30 4.83
N GLN A 421 -6.25 -10.29 5.80
CA GLN A 421 -6.01 -11.44 6.65
C GLN A 421 -7.29 -11.86 7.37
N VAL A 422 -7.59 -13.17 7.36
CA VAL A 422 -8.73 -13.73 8.11
C VAL A 422 -8.41 -13.63 9.61
N PRO A 423 -9.36 -13.14 10.43
CA PRO A 423 -9.18 -13.03 11.88
C PRO A 423 -8.84 -14.34 12.56
#